data_512f288abca6942d93e6e329725b70c3
#
_entry.id   512f288abca6942d93e6e329725b70c3
#
_cell.length_a   1.000
_cell.length_b   1.000
_cell.length_c   1.000
_cell.angle_alpha   90.00
_cell.angle_beta   90.00
_cell.angle_gamma   90.00
#
_symmetry.space_group_name_H-M   'P 1'
#
loop_
_entity.id
_entity.type
_entity.pdbx_description
1 polymer ?
#
loop_
_entity_poly.entity_id
_entity_poly.type
_entity_poly.pdbx_seq_one_letter_code
_entity_poly.pdbx_strand_id
1 'polypeptide(L)'
;MDRALPSGGRSRGFESLLARLLAIISDTHMPKGQRALPDACVERLRAADAILHAGDFVALDVLEQLESLGPPLHAVHGNVDHPAVRLRLPAVRLVQTAGARIVLTHDGGPTTGRLARLRGRFPDADAVVFGHSHMPLHEQQDGFHIFNPGSPTERRRAPAHTMGLVTAREGRLEFELVEFDRPT
;
A
#
# COMPACT_ATOMS: atom_id res chain seq x y z
N MET A 1 -29.77 -0.44 -47.24
CA MET A 1 -28.78 -1.51 -46.94
C MET A 1 -27.79 -0.94 -45.97
N ASP A 2 -28.13 -1.05 -44.67
CA ASP A 2 -27.29 -0.59 -43.55
C ASP A 2 -26.29 -1.66 -43.20
N ARG A 3 -25.00 -1.33 -43.29
CA ARG A 3 -23.91 -2.16 -42.75
C ARG A 3 -23.55 -1.64 -41.35
N ALA A 4 -24.01 -2.35 -40.35
CA ALA A 4 -23.58 -2.15 -38.96
C ALA A 4 -22.09 -2.49 -38.81
N LEU A 5 -21.32 -1.56 -38.23
CA LEU A 5 -19.94 -1.78 -37.79
C LEU A 5 -19.90 -2.68 -36.59
N PRO A 6 -18.93 -3.61 -36.46
CA PRO A 6 -18.80 -4.45 -35.29
C PRO A 6 -18.28 -3.63 -34.12
N SER A 7 -18.98 -3.70 -33.00
CA SER A 7 -18.56 -3.16 -31.69
C SER A 7 -17.26 -3.81 -31.26
N GLY A 8 -16.22 -2.98 -31.11
CA GLY A 8 -14.92 -3.40 -30.57
C GLY A 8 -15.03 -3.95 -29.15
N GLY A 9 -14.92 -5.26 -29.01
CA GLY A 9 -14.74 -5.94 -27.74
C GLY A 9 -13.41 -5.49 -27.13
N ARG A 10 -13.46 -4.79 -26.00
CA ARG A 10 -12.27 -4.48 -25.20
C ARG A 10 -11.68 -5.79 -24.72
N SER A 11 -10.43 -6.07 -25.09
CA SER A 11 -9.64 -7.20 -24.63
C SER A 11 -9.30 -7.02 -23.15
N ARG A 12 -10.14 -7.53 -22.26
CA ARG A 12 -9.89 -7.60 -20.80
C ARG A 12 -9.02 -8.79 -20.38
N GLY A 13 -8.45 -9.52 -21.33
CA GLY A 13 -7.93 -10.88 -21.08
C GLY A 13 -6.44 -11.00 -20.83
N PHE A 14 -5.60 -10.06 -21.24
CA PHE A 14 -4.13 -10.28 -21.24
C PHE A 14 -3.36 -9.61 -20.10
N GLU A 15 -3.80 -8.47 -19.59
CA GLU A 15 -3.13 -7.80 -18.45
C GLU A 15 -3.38 -8.50 -17.10
N SER A 16 -4.43 -9.30 -16.99
CA SER A 16 -4.81 -10.01 -15.76
C SER A 16 -3.93 -11.25 -15.48
N LEU A 17 -3.18 -11.75 -16.45
CA LEU A 17 -2.41 -13.00 -16.31
C LEU A 17 -0.99 -12.77 -15.72
N LEU A 18 -0.46 -11.55 -15.79
CA LEU A 18 0.85 -11.22 -15.26
C LEU A 18 0.76 -10.96 -13.75
N ALA A 19 1.61 -11.62 -12.98
CA ALA A 19 1.80 -11.29 -11.58
C ALA A 19 2.32 -9.86 -11.44
N ARG A 20 1.83 -9.12 -10.44
CA ARG A 20 2.29 -7.77 -10.11
C ARG A 20 2.87 -7.76 -8.70
N LEU A 21 4.08 -7.26 -8.58
CA LEU A 21 4.74 -7.04 -7.30
C LEU A 21 4.47 -5.61 -6.84
N LEU A 22 3.85 -5.44 -5.67
CA LEU A 22 3.63 -4.14 -5.05
C LEU A 22 4.47 -4.05 -3.78
N ALA A 23 5.15 -2.93 -3.60
CA ALA A 23 5.87 -2.62 -2.37
C ALA A 23 5.00 -1.72 -1.49
N ILE A 24 4.87 -2.05 -0.20
CA ILE A 24 3.96 -1.38 0.73
C ILE A 24 4.77 -0.77 1.87
N ILE A 25 4.64 0.53 2.07
CA ILE A 25 5.21 1.25 3.21
C ILE A 25 4.16 2.15 3.88
N SER A 26 4.42 2.58 5.08
CA SER A 26 3.61 3.52 5.84
C SER A 26 4.45 4.22 6.89
N ASP A 27 3.94 5.34 7.42
CA ASP A 27 4.48 5.98 8.61
C ASP A 27 5.98 6.32 8.49
N THR A 28 6.38 6.87 7.36
CA THR A 28 7.79 7.23 7.09
C THR A 28 8.28 8.37 7.96
N HIS A 29 7.40 9.29 8.37
CA HIS A 29 7.70 10.41 9.27
C HIS A 29 9.01 11.13 8.95
N MET A 30 9.32 11.31 7.68
CA MET A 30 10.51 12.03 7.22
C MET A 30 10.19 13.51 6.95
N PRO A 31 11.18 14.41 7.05
CA PRO A 31 12.59 14.22 7.42
C PRO A 31 12.84 14.36 8.94
N LYS A 32 11.91 14.00 9.81
CA LYS A 32 12.03 14.19 11.26
C LYS A 32 13.35 13.61 11.81
N GLY A 33 14.23 14.50 12.30
CA GLY A 33 15.58 14.13 12.67
C GLY A 33 16.42 13.74 11.44
N GLN A 34 17.13 12.62 11.54
CA GLN A 34 17.94 12.05 10.45
C GLN A 34 17.27 10.83 9.81
N ARG A 35 15.93 10.72 9.90
CA ARG A 35 15.22 9.59 9.32
C ARG A 35 15.35 9.59 7.81
N ALA A 36 15.77 8.43 7.29
CA ALA A 36 15.83 8.13 5.86
C ALA A 36 15.37 6.69 5.64
N LEU A 37 14.88 6.40 4.44
CA LEU A 37 14.57 5.03 4.06
C LEU A 37 15.87 4.21 4.02
N PRO A 38 15.90 2.99 4.60
CA PRO A 38 17.02 2.08 4.42
C PRO A 38 17.26 1.80 2.92
N ASP A 39 18.52 1.66 2.51
CA ASP A 39 18.87 1.38 1.10
C ASP A 39 18.14 0.13 0.59
N ALA A 40 18.09 -0.93 1.39
CA ALA A 40 17.36 -2.15 1.06
C ALA A 40 15.84 -1.94 0.91
N CYS A 41 15.25 -0.92 1.55
CA CYS A 41 13.87 -0.52 1.32
C CYS A 41 13.75 0.18 -0.05
N VAL A 42 14.62 1.15 -0.33
CA VAL A 42 14.62 1.89 -1.60
C VAL A 42 14.80 0.97 -2.81
N GLU A 43 15.69 -0.02 -2.70
CA GLU A 43 15.89 -1.03 -3.75
C GLU A 43 14.60 -1.80 -4.05
N ARG A 44 13.87 -2.25 -3.01
CA ARG A 44 12.60 -2.97 -3.17
C ARG A 44 11.49 -2.08 -3.73
N LEU A 45 11.44 -0.80 -3.31
CA LEU A 45 10.49 0.16 -3.86
C LEU A 45 10.71 0.35 -5.37
N ARG A 46 11.96 0.49 -5.80
CA ARG A 46 12.33 0.65 -7.22
C ARG A 46 12.08 -0.60 -8.06
N ALA A 47 12.20 -1.79 -7.46
CA ALA A 47 12.01 -3.06 -8.16
C ALA A 47 10.53 -3.47 -8.28
N ALA A 48 9.61 -2.81 -7.59
CA ALA A 48 8.19 -3.12 -7.62
C ALA A 48 7.50 -2.57 -8.87
N ASP A 49 6.37 -3.17 -9.25
CA ASP A 49 5.49 -2.65 -10.31
C ASP A 49 4.72 -1.40 -9.88
N ALA A 50 4.46 -1.24 -8.57
CA ALA A 50 3.89 -0.05 -7.97
C ALA A 50 4.25 0.04 -6.48
N ILE A 51 4.19 1.26 -5.94
CA ILE A 51 4.40 1.55 -4.53
C ILE A 51 3.05 1.91 -3.90
N LEU A 52 2.73 1.31 -2.76
CA LEU A 52 1.59 1.66 -1.92
C LEU A 52 2.10 2.35 -0.65
N HIS A 53 1.57 3.54 -0.32
CA HIS A 53 1.92 4.24 0.91
C HIS A 53 0.67 4.57 1.72
N ALA A 54 0.57 4.02 2.92
CA ALA A 54 -0.61 4.14 3.78
C ALA A 54 -0.59 5.36 4.72
N GLY A 55 0.09 6.47 4.31
CA GLY A 55 0.04 7.76 4.99
C GLY A 55 1.16 8.03 5.99
N ASP A 56 1.16 9.26 6.54
CA ASP A 56 2.16 9.80 7.46
C ASP A 56 3.56 9.92 6.82
N PHE A 57 3.63 10.67 5.71
CA PHE A 57 4.86 11.17 5.09
C PHE A 57 5.52 12.25 5.95
N VAL A 58 4.70 13.18 6.45
CA VAL A 58 4.94 14.46 7.13
C VAL A 58 5.10 15.60 6.14
N ALA A 59 6.08 15.58 5.26
CA ALA A 59 6.43 16.69 4.39
C ALA A 59 6.17 16.40 2.90
N LEU A 60 5.93 17.45 2.11
CA LEU A 60 5.62 17.32 0.68
C LEU A 60 6.82 16.81 -0.14
N ASP A 61 8.02 17.22 0.19
CA ASP A 61 9.26 16.79 -0.45
C ASP A 61 9.48 15.28 -0.32
N VAL A 62 9.01 14.67 0.77
CA VAL A 62 9.06 13.20 0.95
C VAL A 62 8.11 12.49 -0.03
N LEU A 63 6.91 13.04 -0.23
CA LEU A 63 5.98 12.52 -1.24
C LEU A 63 6.61 12.61 -2.65
N GLU A 64 7.20 13.77 -2.98
CA GLU A 64 7.86 14.01 -4.28
C GLU A 64 9.09 13.11 -4.48
N GLN A 65 9.85 12.86 -3.42
CA GLN A 65 10.98 11.93 -3.43
C GLN A 65 10.50 10.50 -3.77
N LEU A 66 9.42 10.04 -3.14
CA LEU A 66 8.86 8.72 -3.42
C LEU A 66 8.28 8.61 -4.83
N GLU A 67 7.61 9.65 -5.33
CA GLU A 67 7.12 9.74 -6.71
C GLU A 67 8.28 9.65 -7.74
N SER A 68 9.47 10.13 -7.38
CA SER A 68 10.66 10.12 -8.25
C SER A 68 11.38 8.76 -8.33
N LEU A 69 10.97 7.75 -7.54
CA LEU A 69 11.65 6.45 -7.52
C LEU A 69 11.47 5.62 -8.80
N GLY A 70 10.47 5.93 -9.62
CA GLY A 70 10.16 5.29 -10.90
C GLY A 70 8.82 4.56 -10.93
N PRO A 71 8.52 3.59 -10.06
CA PRO A 71 7.22 2.93 -10.05
C PRO A 71 6.08 3.89 -9.68
N PRO A 72 4.86 3.69 -10.23
CA PRO A 72 3.68 4.48 -9.84
C PRO A 72 3.44 4.43 -8.34
N LEU A 73 3.22 5.59 -7.71
CA LEU A 73 2.90 5.71 -6.29
C LEU A 73 1.39 5.85 -6.10
N HIS A 74 0.80 4.92 -5.38
CA HIS A 74 -0.57 4.99 -4.88
C HIS A 74 -0.53 5.26 -3.38
N ALA A 75 -1.04 6.40 -2.95
CA ALA A 75 -0.92 6.83 -1.56
C ALA A 75 -2.21 7.44 -1.01
N VAL A 76 -2.32 7.44 0.30
CA VAL A 76 -3.29 8.19 1.09
C VAL A 76 -2.54 9.10 2.06
N HIS A 77 -3.18 10.18 2.52
CA HIS A 77 -2.60 10.97 3.58
C HIS A 77 -2.88 10.36 4.97
N GLY A 78 -2.00 10.65 5.94
CA GLY A 78 -2.20 10.31 7.33
C GLY A 78 -2.59 11.52 8.20
N ASN A 79 -2.55 11.32 9.52
CA ASN A 79 -3.00 12.35 10.48
C ASN A 79 -1.92 13.40 10.79
N VAL A 80 -0.65 13.12 10.56
CA VAL A 80 0.45 14.09 10.81
C VAL A 80 0.96 14.76 9.53
N ASP A 81 0.38 14.44 8.38
CA ASP A 81 0.80 15.00 7.11
C ASP A 81 0.48 16.50 7.01
N HIS A 82 1.45 17.24 6.47
CA HIS A 82 1.30 18.67 6.19
C HIS A 82 0.09 18.93 5.27
N PRO A 83 -0.62 20.06 5.41
CA PRO A 83 -1.76 20.41 4.57
C PRO A 83 -1.51 20.25 3.06
N ALA A 84 -0.31 20.55 2.56
CA ALA A 84 0.04 20.39 1.15
C ALA A 84 -0.01 18.91 0.69
N VAL A 85 0.39 17.95 1.54
CA VAL A 85 0.25 16.50 1.27
C VAL A 85 -1.22 16.11 1.24
N ARG A 86 -2.00 16.57 2.23
CA ARG A 86 -3.44 16.29 2.32
C ARG A 86 -4.26 16.83 1.15
N LEU A 87 -3.80 17.94 0.54
CA LEU A 87 -4.44 18.48 -0.66
C LEU A 87 -4.16 17.63 -1.91
N ARG A 88 -3.02 16.94 -1.95
CA ARG A 88 -2.63 16.07 -3.08
C ARG A 88 -3.18 14.65 -2.96
N LEU A 89 -3.36 14.14 -1.75
CA LEU A 89 -3.71 12.75 -1.50
C LEU A 89 -5.10 12.61 -0.86
N PRO A 90 -5.87 11.58 -1.26
CA PRO A 90 -7.15 11.27 -0.62
C PRO A 90 -6.93 10.60 0.75
N ALA A 91 -7.98 10.58 1.58
CA ALA A 91 -8.00 9.82 2.85
C ALA A 91 -8.16 8.31 2.64
N VAL A 92 -8.77 7.91 1.51
CA VAL A 92 -8.99 6.51 1.11
C VAL A 92 -8.76 6.38 -0.39
N ARG A 93 -8.06 5.34 -0.81
CA ARG A 93 -7.80 5.05 -2.23
C ARG A 93 -8.05 3.59 -2.54
N LEU A 94 -8.78 3.32 -3.62
CA LEU A 94 -8.88 1.99 -4.22
C LEU A 94 -7.79 1.82 -5.27
N VAL A 95 -7.04 0.73 -5.17
CA VAL A 95 -6.04 0.28 -6.16
C VAL A 95 -6.53 -1.04 -6.75
N GLN A 96 -6.63 -1.09 -8.07
CA GLN A 96 -6.98 -2.30 -8.80
C GLN A 96 -5.74 -2.82 -9.52
N THR A 97 -5.40 -4.08 -9.29
CA THR A 97 -4.19 -4.70 -9.85
C THR A 97 -4.37 -6.20 -10.03
N ALA A 98 -3.97 -6.73 -11.19
CA ALA A 98 -4.03 -8.17 -11.50
C ALA A 98 -5.34 -8.86 -11.09
N GLY A 99 -6.48 -8.16 -11.21
CA GLY A 99 -7.81 -8.66 -10.86
C GLY A 99 -8.19 -8.50 -9.37
N ALA A 100 -7.28 -8.04 -8.51
CA ALA A 100 -7.54 -7.78 -7.09
C ALA A 100 -7.86 -6.30 -6.82
N ARG A 101 -8.55 -6.04 -5.70
CA ARG A 101 -8.99 -4.72 -5.23
C ARG A 101 -8.43 -4.45 -3.84
N ILE A 102 -7.44 -3.56 -3.73
CA ILE A 102 -6.77 -3.19 -2.49
C ILE A 102 -7.21 -1.77 -2.10
N VAL A 103 -7.75 -1.61 -0.91
CA VAL A 103 -8.06 -0.30 -0.34
C VAL A 103 -6.92 0.17 0.54
N LEU A 104 -6.47 1.41 0.34
CA LEU A 104 -5.56 2.11 1.24
C LEU A 104 -6.36 3.05 2.14
N THR A 105 -6.07 3.04 3.43
CA THR A 105 -6.50 4.04 4.41
C THR A 105 -5.41 4.18 5.46
N HIS A 106 -5.25 5.36 6.08
CA HIS A 106 -4.19 5.48 7.08
C HIS A 106 -4.56 4.80 8.40
N ASP A 107 -5.73 5.06 8.92
CA ASP A 107 -6.17 4.51 10.21
C ASP A 107 -7.11 3.30 10.03
N GLY A 108 -6.65 2.13 10.51
CA GLY A 108 -7.46 0.90 10.56
C GLY A 108 -8.42 0.85 11.77
N GLY A 109 -8.41 1.86 12.64
CA GLY A 109 -9.24 1.93 13.85
C GLY A 109 -8.80 0.95 14.96
N PRO A 110 -9.62 0.78 16.01
CA PRO A 110 -9.31 -0.06 17.16
C PRO A 110 -8.96 -1.49 16.79
N THR A 111 -8.08 -2.14 17.57
CA THR A 111 -7.61 -3.50 17.29
C THR A 111 -8.74 -4.53 17.38
N THR A 112 -9.60 -4.41 18.41
CA THR A 112 -10.71 -5.35 18.61
C THR A 112 -11.70 -5.30 17.44
N GLY A 113 -11.93 -6.46 16.80
CA GLY A 113 -12.87 -6.60 15.68
C GLY A 113 -12.47 -5.83 14.40
N ARG A 114 -11.19 -5.47 14.25
CA ARG A 114 -10.70 -4.67 13.12
C ARG A 114 -11.00 -5.33 11.79
N LEU A 115 -10.69 -6.62 11.63
CA LEU A 115 -10.91 -7.35 10.38
C LEU A 115 -12.38 -7.28 9.96
N ALA A 116 -13.31 -7.64 10.85
CA ALA A 116 -14.75 -7.63 10.56
C ALA A 116 -15.27 -6.22 10.23
N ARG A 117 -14.78 -5.20 10.97
CA ARG A 117 -15.16 -3.80 10.74
C ARG A 117 -14.66 -3.27 9.40
N LEU A 118 -13.40 -3.56 9.02
CA LEU A 118 -12.85 -3.13 7.74
C LEU A 118 -13.51 -3.87 6.57
N ARG A 119 -13.81 -5.18 6.72
CA ARG A 119 -14.59 -5.93 5.73
C ARG A 119 -15.98 -5.33 5.54
N GLY A 120 -16.68 -4.97 6.63
CA GLY A 120 -18.00 -4.32 6.54
C GLY A 120 -17.96 -2.93 5.92
N ARG A 121 -16.87 -2.18 6.15
CA ARG A 121 -16.67 -0.85 5.55
C ARG A 121 -16.32 -0.89 4.06
N PHE A 122 -15.62 -1.93 3.62
CA PHE A 122 -15.13 -2.08 2.25
C PHE A 122 -15.51 -3.47 1.69
N PRO A 123 -16.80 -3.75 1.50
CA PRO A 123 -17.30 -5.10 1.18
C PRO A 123 -16.81 -5.64 -0.18
N ASP A 124 -16.45 -4.74 -1.10
CA ASP A 124 -15.95 -5.10 -2.42
C ASP A 124 -14.42 -5.19 -2.51
N ALA A 125 -13.69 -5.00 -1.42
CA ALA A 125 -12.25 -5.09 -1.41
C ALA A 125 -11.78 -6.53 -1.10
N ASP A 126 -10.65 -6.93 -1.69
CA ASP A 126 -9.96 -8.17 -1.37
C ASP A 126 -8.97 -7.94 -0.21
N ALA A 127 -8.48 -6.70 -0.07
CA ALA A 127 -7.59 -6.33 1.02
C ALA A 127 -7.77 -4.86 1.45
N VAL A 128 -7.48 -4.59 2.73
CA VAL A 128 -7.30 -3.24 3.27
C VAL A 128 -5.88 -3.11 3.82
N VAL A 129 -5.12 -2.16 3.29
CA VAL A 129 -3.80 -1.77 3.76
C VAL A 129 -3.93 -0.49 4.58
N PHE A 130 -3.31 -0.47 5.77
CA PHE A 130 -3.36 0.68 6.68
C PHE A 130 -2.04 0.84 7.43
N GLY A 131 -1.84 1.96 8.15
CA GLY A 131 -0.65 2.30 8.92
C GLY A 131 -0.99 2.70 10.36
N HIS A 132 -0.56 3.91 10.74
CA HIS A 132 -0.86 4.63 11.97
C HIS A 132 -0.25 4.05 13.25
N SER A 133 -0.37 2.76 13.48
CA SER A 133 0.12 2.10 14.70
C SER A 133 1.62 1.82 14.68
N HIS A 134 2.26 1.82 13.52
CA HIS A 134 3.61 1.34 13.24
C HIS A 134 3.85 -0.14 13.60
N MET A 135 2.80 -0.86 13.93
CA MET A 135 2.87 -2.27 14.29
C MET A 135 2.53 -3.12 13.07
N PRO A 136 3.47 -3.92 12.56
CA PRO A 136 3.19 -4.81 11.46
C PRO A 136 2.09 -5.80 11.83
N LEU A 137 1.17 -6.02 10.90
CA LEU A 137 0.04 -6.92 11.08
C LEU A 137 -0.39 -7.52 9.75
N HIS A 138 -0.66 -8.81 9.75
CA HIS A 138 -1.37 -9.47 8.67
C HIS A 138 -2.43 -10.39 9.27
N GLU A 139 -3.69 -10.11 8.99
CA GLU A 139 -4.82 -10.99 9.32
C GLU A 139 -5.59 -11.30 8.04
N GLN A 140 -6.15 -12.52 7.97
CA GLN A 140 -6.94 -12.97 6.83
C GLN A 140 -8.13 -13.78 7.31
N GLN A 141 -9.28 -13.59 6.66
CA GLN A 141 -10.46 -14.44 6.83
C GLN A 141 -11.25 -14.51 5.51
N ASP A 142 -11.58 -15.72 5.05
CA ASP A 142 -12.37 -15.98 3.85
C ASP A 142 -11.90 -15.20 2.60
N GLY A 143 -10.58 -15.14 2.39
CA GLY A 143 -9.96 -14.45 1.26
C GLY A 143 -9.84 -12.93 1.41
N PHE A 144 -10.40 -12.33 2.45
CA PHE A 144 -10.22 -10.91 2.76
C PHE A 144 -9.03 -10.70 3.69
N HIS A 145 -8.14 -9.79 3.33
CA HIS A 145 -6.92 -9.47 4.07
C HIS A 145 -6.98 -8.09 4.72
N ILE A 146 -6.39 -7.96 5.90
CA ILE A 146 -5.99 -6.67 6.45
C ILE A 146 -4.49 -6.68 6.69
N PHE A 147 -3.80 -5.62 6.27
CA PHE A 147 -2.34 -5.56 6.32
C PHE A 147 -1.84 -4.19 6.78
N ASN A 148 -0.91 -4.22 7.74
CA ASN A 148 -0.13 -3.05 8.14
C ASN A 148 1.34 -3.39 7.91
N PRO A 149 2.09 -2.63 7.08
CA PRO A 149 3.50 -2.90 6.80
C PRO A 149 4.42 -2.54 7.97
N GLY A 150 3.90 -1.92 9.03
CA GLY A 150 4.74 -1.26 10.03
C GLY A 150 5.33 0.05 9.49
N SER A 151 6.57 0.34 9.85
CA SER A 151 7.29 1.52 9.36
C SER A 151 8.75 1.18 9.03
N PRO A 152 9.29 1.65 7.89
CA PRO A 152 10.70 1.45 7.55
C PRO A 152 11.65 2.42 8.27
N THR A 153 11.13 3.44 8.97
CA THR A 153 11.92 4.54 9.55
C THR A 153 11.62 4.85 11.01
N GLU A 154 10.42 4.49 11.49
CA GLU A 154 10.00 4.74 12.87
C GLU A 154 9.24 3.54 13.46
N ARG A 155 9.95 2.53 13.95
CA ARG A 155 9.34 1.31 14.46
C ARG A 155 8.53 1.46 15.75
N ARG A 156 8.72 2.54 16.53
CA ARG A 156 8.09 2.74 17.84
C ARG A 156 8.27 1.53 18.75
N ARG A 157 7.21 0.74 18.97
CA ARG A 157 7.21 -0.48 19.80
C ARG A 157 7.41 -1.76 19.00
N ALA A 158 7.47 -1.68 17.67
CA ALA A 158 7.71 -2.84 16.82
C ALA A 158 9.16 -3.36 17.03
N PRO A 159 9.41 -4.66 16.91
CA PRO A 159 10.73 -5.24 17.11
C PRO A 159 11.75 -4.81 16.05
N ALA A 160 11.30 -4.50 14.84
CA ALA A 160 12.14 -4.12 13.71
C ALA A 160 11.52 -3.01 12.88
N HIS A 161 12.32 -2.34 12.03
CA HIS A 161 11.81 -1.56 10.91
C HIS A 161 11.32 -2.51 9.82
N THR A 162 10.17 -2.21 9.22
CA THR A 162 9.50 -3.14 8.32
C THR A 162 8.90 -2.46 7.10
N MET A 163 8.70 -3.24 6.04
CA MET A 163 7.83 -2.95 4.90
C MET A 163 7.05 -4.20 4.51
N GLY A 164 6.06 -4.04 3.66
CA GLY A 164 5.36 -5.15 3.04
C GLY A 164 5.72 -5.31 1.57
N LEU A 165 5.64 -6.55 1.09
CA LEU A 165 5.54 -6.87 -0.32
C LEU A 165 4.22 -7.61 -0.54
N VAL A 166 3.58 -7.39 -1.68
CA VAL A 166 2.42 -8.18 -2.08
C VAL A 166 2.54 -8.59 -3.54
N THR A 167 2.40 -9.87 -3.78
CA THR A 167 2.25 -10.42 -5.13
C THR A 167 0.77 -10.56 -5.44
N ALA A 168 0.30 -9.82 -6.45
CA ALA A 168 -1.07 -9.91 -6.95
C ALA A 168 -1.09 -10.70 -8.26
N ARG A 169 -1.92 -11.75 -8.33
CA ARG A 169 -2.08 -12.58 -9.52
C ARG A 169 -3.49 -13.16 -9.60
N GLU A 170 -4.18 -12.92 -10.71
CA GLU A 170 -5.51 -13.49 -10.99
C GLU A 170 -6.51 -13.29 -9.83
N GLY A 171 -6.51 -12.08 -9.24
CA GLY A 171 -7.36 -11.73 -8.11
C GLY A 171 -6.88 -12.25 -6.74
N ARG A 172 -5.78 -12.99 -6.68
CA ARG A 172 -5.18 -13.49 -5.42
C ARG A 172 -4.09 -12.56 -4.95
N LEU A 173 -3.95 -12.45 -3.63
CA LEU A 173 -2.95 -11.61 -2.96
C LEU A 173 -2.12 -12.46 -2.00
N GLU A 174 -0.80 -12.39 -2.15
CA GLU A 174 0.17 -13.03 -1.24
C GLU A 174 1.00 -11.92 -0.60
N PHE A 175 0.86 -11.77 0.73
CA PHE A 175 1.55 -10.74 1.50
C PHE A 175 2.79 -11.30 2.17
N GLU A 176 3.87 -10.54 2.13
CA GLU A 176 5.14 -10.79 2.83
C GLU A 176 5.50 -9.57 3.68
N LEU A 177 5.93 -9.80 4.93
CA LEU A 177 6.51 -8.78 5.79
C LEU A 177 8.04 -8.86 5.71
N VAL A 178 8.69 -7.77 5.32
CA VAL A 178 10.16 -7.64 5.24
C VAL A 178 10.66 -6.86 6.44
N GLU A 179 11.62 -7.42 7.17
CA GLU A 179 12.31 -6.77 8.30
C GLU A 179 13.71 -6.31 7.88
N PHE A 180 14.14 -5.13 8.35
CA PHE A 180 15.43 -4.52 7.99
C PHE A 180 16.51 -4.62 9.08
N ASP A 181 16.15 -4.79 10.35
CA ASP A 181 17.05 -4.65 11.50
C ASP A 181 17.52 -5.99 12.08
N ARG A 182 17.37 -7.11 11.38
CA ARG A 182 17.97 -8.36 11.88
C ARG A 182 19.48 -8.30 11.68
N PRO A 183 20.30 -8.32 12.76
CA PRO A 183 21.72 -8.54 12.60
C PRO A 183 21.93 -9.90 11.93
N THR A 184 22.71 -9.91 10.86
CA THR A 184 23.23 -11.11 10.22
C THR A 184 24.18 -11.84 11.17
#